data_f4a68b6a644527d2282f17e1b7174653
#
_entry.id   f4a68b6a644527d2282f17e1b7174653
#
_cell.length_a   1.000
_cell.length_b   1.000
_cell.length_c   1.000
_cell.angle_alpha   90.00
_cell.angle_beta   90.00
_cell.angle_gamma   90.00
#
_symmetry.space_group_name_H-M   'P 1'
#
loop_
_entity.id
_entity.type
_entity.pdbx_description
1 polymer ?
#
loop_
_entity_poly.entity_id
_entity_poly.type
_entity_poly.pdbx_seq_one_letter_code
_entity_poly.pdbx_strand_id
1 'polypeptide(L)'
;MSTTLERLKQLFIAKFDFNIEELKPTTTLEYLGLDSLDMVEFMFDIENEFKIKIPDQEFKVTTIQEIVDAVDRFISEQRIGVSSDKQS
;
A
#
# COMPACT_ATOMS: atom_id res chain seq x y z
N MET A 1 -1.78 -12.72 -13.14
CA MET A 1 -0.91 -11.67 -12.62
C MET A 1 -1.64 -10.88 -11.55
N SER A 2 -1.01 -10.66 -10.42
CA SER A 2 -1.67 -9.95 -9.33
C SER A 2 -1.58 -8.45 -9.54
N THR A 3 -2.70 -7.76 -9.31
CA THR A 3 -2.71 -6.31 -9.33
C THR A 3 -2.21 -5.78 -7.99
N THR A 4 -1.94 -4.47 -7.96
CA THR A 4 -1.57 -3.82 -6.70
C THR A 4 -2.67 -4.02 -5.66
N LEU A 5 -3.92 -3.88 -6.07
CA LEU A 5 -5.04 -4.06 -5.15
C LEU A 5 -5.06 -5.46 -4.55
N GLU A 6 -4.87 -6.47 -5.38
CA GLU A 6 -4.89 -7.85 -4.90
C GLU A 6 -3.75 -8.11 -3.92
N ARG A 7 -2.57 -7.59 -4.20
CA ARG A 7 -1.44 -7.78 -3.31
C ARG A 7 -1.65 -7.06 -1.99
N LEU A 8 -2.25 -5.87 -2.04
CA LEU A 8 -2.58 -5.16 -0.81
C LEU A 8 -3.61 -5.90 0.02
N LYS A 9 -4.61 -6.49 -0.64
CA LYS A 9 -5.59 -7.28 0.08
C LYS A 9 -4.94 -8.45 0.80
N GLN A 10 -4.00 -9.11 0.15
CA GLN A 10 -3.29 -10.22 0.79
C GLN A 10 -2.52 -9.75 2.01
N LEU A 11 -1.89 -8.58 1.93
CA LEU A 11 -1.18 -8.03 3.08
C LEU A 11 -2.14 -7.73 4.24
N PHE A 12 -3.30 -7.15 3.92
CA PHE A 12 -4.31 -6.89 4.94
C PHE A 12 -4.73 -8.17 5.64
N ILE A 13 -5.02 -9.21 4.85
CA ILE A 13 -5.46 -10.47 5.40
C ILE A 13 -4.37 -11.11 6.26
N ALA A 14 -3.14 -11.07 5.80
CA ALA A 14 -2.03 -11.68 6.53
C ALA A 14 -1.74 -10.95 7.83
N LYS A 15 -1.87 -9.62 7.84
CA LYS A 15 -1.50 -8.85 9.01
C LYS A 15 -2.65 -8.67 9.99
N PHE A 16 -3.87 -8.43 9.49
CA PHE A 16 -5.00 -8.06 10.33
C PHE A 16 -6.12 -9.10 10.34
N ASP A 17 -6.02 -10.13 9.51
CA ASP A 17 -7.00 -11.21 9.50
C ASP A 17 -8.41 -10.74 9.10
N PHE A 18 -8.49 -9.86 8.12
CA PHE A 18 -9.78 -9.43 7.58
C PHE A 18 -10.28 -10.41 6.53
N ASN A 19 -11.61 -10.40 6.31
CA ASN A 19 -12.20 -11.10 5.18
C ASN A 19 -11.95 -10.31 3.91
N ILE A 20 -11.64 -11.02 2.83
CA ILE A 20 -11.34 -10.34 1.57
C ILE A 20 -12.54 -9.56 1.07
N GLU A 21 -13.75 -9.99 1.41
CA GLU A 21 -14.96 -9.31 0.97
C GLU A 21 -15.15 -7.94 1.61
N GLU A 22 -14.50 -7.72 2.76
CA GLU A 22 -14.58 -6.42 3.42
C GLU A 22 -13.58 -5.42 2.87
N LEU A 23 -12.66 -5.88 2.03
CA LEU A 23 -11.57 -5.04 1.56
C LEU A 23 -11.90 -4.50 0.16
N LYS A 24 -12.89 -3.63 0.08
CA LYS A 24 -13.28 -3.00 -1.17
C LYS A 24 -12.50 -1.69 -1.36
N PRO A 25 -12.35 -1.25 -2.61
CA PRO A 25 -11.63 0.01 -2.83
C PRO A 25 -12.21 1.19 -2.06
N THR A 26 -13.52 1.22 -1.87
CA THR A 26 -14.18 2.31 -1.14
C THR A 26 -14.17 2.14 0.37
N THR A 27 -13.74 0.99 0.87
CA THR A 27 -13.71 0.75 2.30
C THR A 27 -12.71 1.70 2.96
N THR A 28 -13.16 2.35 4.04
CA THR A 28 -12.27 3.26 4.78
C THR A 28 -11.48 2.50 5.81
N LEU A 29 -10.31 3.02 6.11
CA LEU A 29 -9.45 2.40 7.12
C LEU A 29 -10.08 2.54 8.50
N GLU A 30 -10.82 3.63 8.70
CA GLU A 30 -11.54 3.84 9.95
C GLU A 30 -12.60 2.76 10.15
N TYR A 31 -13.30 2.41 9.08
CA TYR A 31 -14.30 1.34 9.14
C TYR A 31 -13.66 0.03 9.60
N LEU A 32 -12.43 -0.21 9.17
CA LEU A 32 -11.71 -1.42 9.53
C LEU A 32 -11.12 -1.36 10.94
N GLY A 33 -11.23 -0.21 11.60
CA GLY A 33 -10.72 -0.08 12.96
C GLY A 33 -9.23 0.09 13.07
N LEU A 34 -8.57 0.54 12.01
CA LEU A 34 -7.12 0.72 12.01
C LEU A 34 -6.78 2.10 12.55
N ASP A 35 -5.82 2.14 13.48
CA ASP A 35 -5.35 3.41 14.02
C ASP A 35 -4.00 3.79 13.40
N SER A 36 -3.41 4.88 13.89
CA SER A 36 -2.17 5.38 13.33
C SER A 36 -1.04 4.39 13.43
N LEU A 37 -0.96 3.69 14.56
CA LEU A 37 0.11 2.71 14.74
C LEU A 37 -0.03 1.55 13.77
N ASP A 38 -1.27 1.07 13.59
CA ASP A 38 -1.52 0.00 12.65
C ASP A 38 -1.09 0.42 11.24
N MET A 39 -1.36 1.66 10.88
CA MET A 39 -1.01 2.15 9.55
C MET A 39 0.49 2.28 9.37
N VAL A 40 1.21 2.69 10.41
CA VAL A 40 2.67 2.78 10.33
C VAL A 40 3.25 1.39 10.09
N GLU A 41 2.78 0.41 10.82
CA GLU A 41 3.25 -0.96 10.64
C GLU A 41 2.89 -1.49 9.27
N PHE A 42 1.68 -1.21 8.81
CA PHE A 42 1.26 -1.66 7.49
C PHE A 42 2.08 -1.00 6.39
N MET A 43 2.44 0.26 6.60
CA MET A 43 3.27 0.97 5.64
C MET A 43 4.62 0.26 5.47
N PHE A 44 5.23 -0.19 6.56
CA PHE A 44 6.48 -0.94 6.47
C PHE A 44 6.29 -2.24 5.69
N ASP A 45 5.17 -2.91 5.90
CA ASP A 45 4.89 -4.13 5.15
C ASP A 45 4.76 -3.84 3.65
N ILE A 46 4.10 -2.73 3.32
CA ILE A 46 3.97 -2.33 1.91
C ILE A 46 5.33 -2.05 1.30
N GLU A 47 6.18 -1.33 2.02
CA GLU A 47 7.51 -1.02 1.52
C GLU A 47 8.31 -2.29 1.24
N ASN A 48 8.19 -3.27 2.13
CA ASN A 48 8.90 -4.53 1.93
C ASN A 48 8.32 -5.33 0.79
N GLU A 49 6.99 -5.37 0.69
CA GLU A 49 6.33 -6.18 -0.32
C GLU A 49 6.59 -5.64 -1.73
N PHE A 50 6.51 -4.33 -1.88
CA PHE A 50 6.61 -3.69 -3.19
C PHE A 50 8.00 -3.13 -3.48
N LYS A 51 8.91 -3.19 -2.51
CA LYS A 51 10.28 -2.68 -2.67
C LYS A 51 10.30 -1.20 -3.01
N ILE A 52 9.54 -0.42 -2.26
CA ILE A 52 9.46 1.02 -2.44
C ILE A 52 9.68 1.72 -1.12
N LYS A 53 9.90 3.04 -1.18
CA LYS A 53 10.02 3.89 -0.01
C LYS A 53 8.83 4.82 0.05
N ILE A 54 8.20 4.93 1.21
CA ILE A 54 7.04 5.78 1.41
C ILE A 54 7.35 6.78 2.52
N PRO A 55 7.48 8.08 2.18
CA PRO A 55 7.68 9.08 3.22
C PRO A 55 6.45 9.19 4.12
N ASP A 56 6.67 9.29 5.42
CA ASP A 56 5.56 9.34 6.37
C ASP A 56 4.58 10.47 6.06
N GLN A 57 5.09 11.63 5.69
CA GLN A 57 4.24 12.78 5.43
C GLN A 57 3.34 12.58 4.23
N GLU A 58 3.70 11.69 3.32
CA GLU A 58 2.94 11.51 2.10
C GLU A 58 1.96 10.34 2.17
N PHE A 59 2.03 9.56 3.23
CA PHE A 59 1.15 8.41 3.37
C PHE A 59 -0.10 8.78 4.16
N LYS A 60 -0.87 9.70 3.62
CA LYS A 60 -2.11 10.14 4.23
C LYS A 60 -3.26 9.61 3.40
N VAL A 61 -3.76 8.47 3.81
CA VAL A 61 -4.81 7.77 3.06
C VAL A 61 -5.97 7.47 3.98
N THR A 62 -7.17 7.42 3.42
CA THR A 62 -8.37 7.08 4.17
C THR A 62 -9.08 5.86 3.63
N THR A 63 -8.87 5.50 2.37
CA THR A 63 -9.51 4.34 1.76
C THR A 63 -8.46 3.41 1.19
N ILE A 64 -8.91 2.18 0.93
CA ILE A 64 -8.02 1.19 0.30
C ILE A 64 -7.62 1.67 -1.09
N GLN A 65 -8.54 2.29 -1.83
CA GLN A 65 -8.21 2.80 -3.16
C GLN A 65 -7.10 3.84 -3.09
N GLU A 66 -7.11 4.69 -2.08
CA GLU A 66 -6.06 5.68 -1.92
C GLU A 66 -4.71 5.04 -1.66
N ILE A 67 -4.70 3.92 -0.92
CA ILE A 67 -3.46 3.19 -0.70
C ILE A 67 -2.97 2.62 -2.03
N VAL A 68 -3.88 2.03 -2.81
CA VAL A 68 -3.53 1.48 -4.12
C VAL A 68 -2.92 2.55 -5.01
N ASP A 69 -3.59 3.71 -5.06
CA ASP A 69 -3.11 4.81 -5.89
C ASP A 69 -1.73 5.28 -5.45
N ALA A 70 -1.53 5.41 -4.15
CA ALA A 70 -0.23 5.84 -3.63
C ALA A 70 0.86 4.83 -3.95
N VAL A 71 0.57 3.55 -3.76
CA VAL A 71 1.56 2.50 -4.03
C VAL A 71 1.90 2.48 -5.51
N ASP A 72 0.89 2.56 -6.37
CA ASP A 72 1.13 2.57 -7.81
C ASP A 72 2.00 3.75 -8.22
N ARG A 73 1.73 4.92 -7.62
CA ARG A 73 2.52 6.10 -7.92
C ARG A 73 3.97 5.92 -7.51
N PHE A 74 4.20 5.41 -6.29
CA PHE A 74 5.56 5.22 -5.81
C PHE A 74 6.30 4.15 -6.62
N ILE A 75 5.61 3.08 -6.99
CA ILE A 75 6.22 2.06 -7.82
C ILE A 75 6.67 2.67 -9.15
N SER A 76 5.78 3.43 -9.77
CA SER A 76 6.06 4.03 -11.06
C SER A 76 7.24 5.00 -10.98
N GLU A 77 7.21 5.87 -9.97
CA GLU A 77 8.26 6.88 -9.82
C GLU A 77 9.61 6.27 -9.50
N GLN A 78 9.64 5.29 -8.63
CA GLN A 78 10.90 4.74 -8.16
C GLN A 78 11.51 3.77 -9.17
N ARG A 79 10.66 3.04 -9.90
CA ARG A 79 11.16 2.15 -10.93
C ARG A 79 11.72 2.92 -12.12
N ILE A 80 11.05 4.00 -12.50
CA ILE A 80 11.54 4.82 -13.57
C ILE A 80 12.88 5.41 -13.19
N GLY A 81 13.03 5.88 -11.95
CA GLY A 81 14.29 6.41 -11.48
C GLY A 81 15.40 5.38 -11.52
N VAL A 82 15.09 4.15 -11.07
CA VAL A 82 16.08 3.08 -11.08
C VAL A 82 16.49 2.74 -12.50
N SER A 83 15.52 2.68 -13.40
CA SER A 83 15.81 2.38 -14.80
C SER A 83 16.72 3.44 -15.39
N SER A 84 16.47 4.69 -15.10
CA SER A 84 17.31 5.77 -15.57
C SER A 84 18.73 5.63 -15.06
N ASP A 85 18.87 5.28 -13.80
CA ASP A 85 20.18 5.10 -13.21
C ASP A 85 20.98 4.01 -13.90
N LYS A 86 20.30 2.93 -14.24
CA LYS A 86 20.99 1.82 -14.88
C LYS A 86 21.50 2.18 -16.27
N GLN A 87 20.84 3.12 -16.90
CA GLN A 87 21.23 3.53 -18.21
C GLN A 87 22.34 4.57 -18.22
N SER A 88 22.55 5.18 -17.10
CA SER A 88 23.59 6.21 -17.01
C SER A 88 24.94 5.67 -16.63
#